data_e9aae9da46b2b89539e606376f83c664
#
_entry.id   e9aae9da46b2b89539e606376f83c664
#
_cell.length_a   1.000
_cell.length_b   1.000
_cell.length_c   1.000
_cell.angle_alpha   90.00
_cell.angle_beta   90.00
_cell.angle_gamma   90.00
#
_symmetry.space_group_name_H-M   'P 1'
#
loop_
_entity.id
_entity.type
_entity.pdbx_description
1 polymer ?
#
loop_
_entity_poly.entity_id
_entity_poly.type
_entity_poly.pdbx_seq_one_letter_code
_entity_poly.pdbx_strand_id
1 'polypeptide(L)'
;MTLLAERFAEVRPLLEMEVQLARAALEARGRLHPDDEGALRYALSLARCWHVRAPDGRDVAVSAFVRPLRERLQHLLWPLLDPQRDQLAAPHELLPAAREAARAARDTRDDLARRLAHRLPAESLDREVRERHLVLVCGGGGGTGYVHLAAFALLEAAGLQPALIAGSSMGAILGLFRAREKRFDLARIPEILADLTYRKIFRIVPQPSVYGLPGRLRLHLRAAIGHWFRHPDGTMLRIAELPIPLLVTVTGIRRGKLPRPLEDYETLFSITEPDPERWGVHALHRNVQRLTQAIQELARIPRLTQKLVFGASEETRQADAIDAAGFSASVPGVIHYDVLRDDARMKELLDTLLRRHNLLRLCDGGVSDNVPVRSAWQHVQRAGLPGTGSRNTVVLALDSFAPRLLTPLWYPLQSIAAPAVVRNRPYAHVYKAFRKTLSPLALLPSQRSLQGVVDTAKDELLSEVPVLQRLLAPIPAMC
;
A
#
# COMPACT_ATOMS: atom_id res chain seq x y z
N MET A 1 22.25 4.07 6.44
CA MET A 1 21.05 4.15 5.55
C MET A 1 21.17 3.10 4.48
N THR A 2 20.04 2.52 3.99
CA THR A 2 20.11 1.62 2.84
C THR A 2 20.21 2.43 1.55
N LEU A 3 20.88 1.90 0.50
CA LEU A 3 20.98 2.54 -0.82
C LEU A 3 19.63 3.08 -1.37
N LEU A 4 18.53 2.36 -1.13
CA LEU A 4 17.19 2.81 -1.55
C LEU A 4 16.66 3.99 -0.73
N ALA A 5 17.07 4.16 0.52
CA ALA A 5 16.68 5.32 1.31
C ALA A 5 17.42 6.58 0.84
N GLU A 6 18.67 6.46 0.44
CA GLU A 6 19.45 7.54 -0.18
C GLU A 6 18.85 7.94 -1.52
N ARG A 7 18.56 6.96 -2.37
CA ARG A 7 17.85 7.19 -3.65
C ARG A 7 16.53 7.92 -3.45
N PHE A 8 15.75 7.51 -2.46
CA PHE A 8 14.48 8.17 -2.17
C PHE A 8 14.68 9.62 -1.74
N ALA A 9 15.65 9.90 -0.88
CA ALA A 9 15.94 11.28 -0.44
C ALA A 9 16.26 12.20 -1.62
N GLU A 10 16.96 11.71 -2.64
CA GLU A 10 17.28 12.48 -3.84
C GLU A 10 16.06 12.77 -4.73
N VAL A 11 15.08 11.85 -4.81
CA VAL A 11 13.91 12.02 -5.71
C VAL A 11 12.68 12.56 -5.02
N ARG A 12 12.63 12.56 -3.69
CA ARG A 12 11.49 13.04 -2.91
C ARG A 12 11.06 14.47 -3.28
N PRO A 13 11.96 15.47 -3.41
CA PRO A 13 11.55 16.82 -3.82
C PRO A 13 10.87 16.83 -5.19
N LEU A 14 11.31 15.98 -6.13
CA LEU A 14 10.71 15.89 -7.45
C LEU A 14 9.28 15.33 -7.38
N LEU A 15 9.03 14.32 -6.52
CA LEU A 15 7.67 13.77 -6.30
C LEU A 15 6.74 14.85 -5.74
N GLU A 16 7.21 15.62 -4.77
CA GLU A 16 6.47 16.72 -4.15
C GLU A 16 6.16 17.82 -5.19
N MET A 17 7.15 18.22 -6.00
CA MET A 17 6.95 19.18 -7.08
C MET A 17 5.97 18.70 -8.16
N GLU A 18 5.96 17.40 -8.51
CA GLU A 18 5.00 16.86 -9.48
C GLU A 18 3.55 16.99 -8.99
N VAL A 19 3.32 16.72 -7.69
CA VAL A 19 1.98 16.87 -7.09
C VAL A 19 1.56 18.33 -7.09
N GLN A 20 2.46 19.26 -6.73
CA GLN A 20 2.16 20.70 -6.74
C GLN A 20 1.91 21.23 -8.17
N LEU A 21 2.68 20.77 -9.15
CA LEU A 21 2.43 21.10 -10.56
C LEU A 21 1.05 20.62 -11.03
N ALA A 22 0.67 19.39 -10.67
CA ALA A 22 -0.66 18.85 -11.02
C ALA A 22 -1.78 19.66 -10.37
N ARG A 23 -1.63 20.09 -9.12
CA ARG A 23 -2.59 20.94 -8.40
C ARG A 23 -2.64 22.35 -9.01
N ALA A 24 -1.50 22.97 -9.27
CA ALA A 24 -1.43 24.28 -9.91
C ALA A 24 -2.10 24.28 -11.29
N ALA A 25 -1.91 23.23 -12.07
CA ALA A 25 -2.54 23.09 -13.39
C ALA A 25 -4.07 22.90 -13.32
N LEU A 26 -4.61 22.41 -12.20
CA LEU A 26 -6.05 22.24 -11.98
C LEU A 26 -6.73 23.52 -11.47
N GLU A 27 -6.03 24.30 -10.62
CA GLU A 27 -6.60 25.50 -9.98
C GLU A 27 -6.42 26.77 -10.82
N ALA A 28 -5.48 26.77 -11.78
CA ALA A 28 -5.09 27.97 -12.49
C ALA A 28 -6.24 28.61 -13.26
N ARG A 29 -6.63 29.83 -12.85
CA ARG A 29 -7.39 30.78 -13.68
C ARG A 29 -6.46 31.32 -14.77
N GLY A 30 -6.46 30.72 -15.95
CA GLY A 30 -5.49 30.97 -17.01
C GLY A 30 -4.50 29.81 -17.05
N ARG A 31 -4.81 28.80 -17.85
CA ARG A 31 -4.09 27.53 -17.88
C ARG A 31 -2.67 27.73 -18.37
N LEU A 32 -1.72 27.07 -17.72
CA LEU A 32 -0.42 26.79 -18.31
C LEU A 32 -0.64 26.12 -19.67
N HIS A 33 0.08 26.57 -20.70
CA HIS A 33 -0.06 25.95 -22.01
C HIS A 33 0.24 24.44 -21.90
N PRO A 34 -0.52 23.55 -22.56
CA PRO A 34 -0.33 22.11 -22.44
C PRO A 34 1.11 21.66 -22.75
N ASP A 35 1.80 22.32 -23.68
CA ASP A 35 3.19 22.02 -24.04
C ASP A 35 4.16 22.37 -22.92
N ASP A 36 3.96 23.50 -22.25
CA ASP A 36 4.82 23.95 -21.13
C ASP A 36 4.62 23.02 -19.92
N GLU A 37 3.37 22.65 -19.63
CA GLU A 37 3.09 21.65 -18.61
C GLU A 37 3.66 20.26 -18.95
N GLY A 38 3.47 19.83 -20.21
CA GLY A 38 4.04 18.59 -20.72
C GLY A 38 5.56 18.55 -20.57
N ALA A 39 6.23 19.67 -20.89
CA ALA A 39 7.66 19.80 -20.74
C ALA A 39 8.12 19.71 -19.27
N LEU A 40 7.43 20.38 -18.34
CA LEU A 40 7.72 20.27 -16.90
C LEU A 40 7.51 18.86 -16.39
N ARG A 41 6.41 18.22 -16.75
CA ARG A 41 6.11 16.83 -16.36
C ARG A 41 7.16 15.87 -16.92
N TYR A 42 7.58 16.06 -18.17
CA TYR A 42 8.63 15.25 -18.79
C TYR A 42 9.96 15.42 -18.05
N ALA A 43 10.38 16.66 -17.80
CA ALA A 43 11.63 16.96 -17.12
C ALA A 43 11.68 16.36 -15.70
N LEU A 44 10.62 16.53 -14.91
CA LEU A 44 10.51 15.94 -13.55
C LEU A 44 10.53 14.42 -13.60
N SER A 45 9.81 13.82 -14.56
CA SER A 45 9.76 12.37 -14.73
C SER A 45 11.13 11.80 -15.13
N LEU A 46 11.82 12.40 -16.10
CA LEU A 46 13.16 11.99 -16.51
C LEU A 46 14.17 12.10 -15.35
N ALA A 47 14.12 13.19 -14.58
CA ALA A 47 15.01 13.43 -13.45
C ALA A 47 14.84 12.40 -12.32
N ARG A 48 13.69 11.72 -12.22
CA ARG A 48 13.42 10.65 -11.25
C ARG A 48 14.00 9.31 -11.67
N CYS A 49 14.34 9.11 -12.92
CA CYS A 49 14.81 7.81 -13.42
C CYS A 49 16.12 7.38 -12.76
N TRP A 50 16.17 6.12 -12.31
CA TRP A 50 17.37 5.46 -11.81
C TRP A 50 17.82 4.35 -12.74
N HIS A 51 16.88 3.55 -13.19
CA HIS A 51 17.07 2.46 -14.14
C HIS A 51 15.93 2.49 -15.13
N VAL A 52 16.20 2.07 -16.34
CA VAL A 52 15.22 1.85 -17.41
C VAL A 52 15.34 0.42 -17.88
N ARG A 53 14.22 -0.27 -18.07
CA ARG A 53 14.18 -1.63 -18.59
C ARG A 53 14.39 -1.60 -20.10
N ALA A 54 15.46 -2.23 -20.55
CA ALA A 54 15.72 -2.43 -21.98
C ALA A 54 14.83 -3.57 -22.55
N PRO A 55 14.64 -3.64 -23.88
CA PRO A 55 13.80 -4.67 -24.52
C PRO A 55 14.25 -6.09 -24.25
N ASP A 56 15.53 -6.32 -23.99
CA ASP A 56 16.12 -7.62 -23.63
C ASP A 56 15.89 -8.02 -22.17
N GLY A 57 15.15 -7.20 -21.41
CA GLY A 57 14.83 -7.44 -20.01
C GLY A 57 15.91 -7.00 -19.02
N ARG A 58 17.04 -6.44 -19.47
CA ARG A 58 18.07 -5.91 -18.59
C ARG A 58 17.73 -4.51 -18.08
N ASP A 59 18.15 -4.21 -16.86
CA ASP A 59 18.04 -2.89 -16.27
C ASP A 59 19.30 -2.08 -16.61
N VAL A 60 19.10 -0.94 -17.25
CA VAL A 60 20.16 0.01 -17.59
C VAL A 60 20.14 1.17 -16.59
N ALA A 61 21.23 1.38 -15.88
CA ALA A 61 21.37 2.48 -14.94
C ALA A 61 21.54 3.81 -15.69
N VAL A 62 20.67 4.77 -15.41
CA VAL A 62 20.68 6.12 -16.01
C VAL A 62 20.93 7.23 -14.99
N SER A 63 20.95 6.89 -13.71
CA SER A 63 20.99 7.86 -12.60
C SER A 63 22.16 8.85 -12.67
N ALA A 64 23.35 8.40 -13.06
CA ALA A 64 24.52 9.26 -13.16
C ALA A 64 24.34 10.37 -14.22
N PHE A 65 23.63 10.07 -15.29
CA PHE A 65 23.35 11.00 -16.38
C PHE A 65 22.26 12.01 -16.05
N VAL A 66 21.24 11.59 -15.27
CA VAL A 66 20.10 12.45 -14.92
C VAL A 66 20.34 13.25 -13.63
N ARG A 67 21.41 12.97 -12.87
CA ARG A 67 21.71 13.70 -11.65
C ARG A 67 21.87 15.21 -11.86
N PRO A 68 22.63 15.71 -12.87
CA PRO A 68 22.74 17.16 -13.12
C PRO A 68 21.39 17.80 -13.43
N LEU A 69 20.53 17.12 -14.19
CA LEU A 69 19.17 17.58 -14.45
C LEU A 69 18.37 17.65 -13.14
N ARG A 70 18.47 16.64 -12.28
CA ARG A 70 17.77 16.58 -10.99
C ARG A 70 18.13 17.76 -10.11
N GLU A 71 19.40 18.04 -9.94
CA GLU A 71 19.92 19.16 -9.15
C GLU A 71 19.46 20.52 -9.73
N ARG A 72 19.53 20.67 -11.06
CA ARG A 72 19.07 21.88 -11.74
C ARG A 72 17.56 22.10 -11.57
N LEU A 73 16.74 21.07 -11.74
CA LEU A 73 15.29 21.18 -11.56
C LEU A 73 14.90 21.47 -10.11
N GLN A 74 15.60 20.90 -9.13
CA GLN A 74 15.37 21.24 -7.72
C GLN A 74 15.66 22.72 -7.47
N HIS A 75 16.77 23.24 -7.96
CA HIS A 75 17.08 24.65 -7.81
C HIS A 75 16.08 25.58 -8.52
N LEU A 76 15.67 25.21 -9.73
CA LEU A 76 14.80 26.01 -10.57
C LEU A 76 13.34 26.01 -10.13
N LEU A 77 12.82 24.83 -9.76
CA LEU A 77 11.38 24.62 -9.56
C LEU A 77 10.97 24.57 -8.09
N TRP A 78 11.88 24.26 -7.14
CA TRP A 78 11.52 24.20 -5.73
C TRP A 78 10.94 25.51 -5.19
N PRO A 79 11.50 26.71 -5.51
CA PRO A 79 10.91 27.97 -5.06
C PRO A 79 9.46 28.21 -5.54
N LEU A 80 9.09 27.56 -6.66
CA LEU A 80 7.75 27.69 -7.26
C LEU A 80 6.79 26.58 -6.82
N LEU A 81 7.29 25.37 -6.59
CA LEU A 81 6.52 24.16 -6.35
C LEU A 81 6.78 23.52 -4.97
N ASP A 82 7.26 24.32 -4.00
CA ASP A 82 7.39 23.88 -2.62
C ASP A 82 6.00 23.59 -2.02
N PRO A 83 5.76 22.38 -1.47
CA PRO A 83 4.51 22.06 -0.80
C PRO A 83 4.14 22.97 0.39
N GLN A 84 5.11 23.71 0.93
CA GLN A 84 4.92 24.62 2.06
C GLN A 84 4.55 26.05 1.65
N ARG A 85 4.48 26.33 0.33
CA ARG A 85 3.99 27.63 -0.13
C ARG A 85 2.53 27.84 0.26
N ASP A 86 2.18 29.03 0.68
CA ASP A 86 0.82 29.42 1.02
C ASP A 86 -0.11 29.39 -0.19
N GLN A 87 0.43 29.63 -1.38
CA GLN A 87 -0.31 29.65 -2.64
C GLN A 87 0.40 28.82 -3.72
N LEU A 88 -0.41 28.17 -4.56
CA LEU A 88 0.12 27.49 -5.74
C LEU A 88 0.72 28.47 -6.73
N ALA A 89 1.78 28.05 -7.44
CA ALA A 89 2.42 28.87 -8.45
C ALA A 89 1.47 29.23 -9.58
N ALA A 90 1.45 30.51 -9.95
CA ALA A 90 0.67 30.97 -11.07
C ALA A 90 1.33 30.57 -12.41
N PRO A 91 0.55 30.41 -13.52
CA PRO A 91 1.11 30.04 -14.83
C PRO A 91 2.24 30.92 -15.33
N HIS A 92 2.15 32.22 -15.11
CA HIS A 92 3.17 33.17 -15.55
C HIS A 92 4.50 33.03 -14.79
N GLU A 93 4.47 32.56 -13.54
CA GLU A 93 5.68 32.26 -12.75
C GLU A 93 6.36 30.98 -13.27
N LEU A 94 5.56 29.97 -13.69
CA LEU A 94 6.05 28.69 -14.19
C LEU A 94 6.63 28.76 -15.61
N LEU A 95 6.18 29.67 -16.45
CA LEU A 95 6.53 29.72 -17.87
C LEU A 95 8.04 29.87 -18.14
N PRO A 96 8.79 30.75 -17.47
CA PRO A 96 10.25 30.88 -17.68
C PRO A 96 10.97 29.58 -17.27
N ALA A 97 10.56 29.03 -16.13
CA ALA A 97 11.11 27.77 -15.61
C ALA A 97 10.78 26.54 -16.50
N ALA A 98 9.59 26.51 -17.11
CA ALA A 98 9.20 25.47 -18.07
C ALA A 98 10.12 25.45 -19.29
N ARG A 99 10.42 26.61 -19.86
CA ARG A 99 11.33 26.72 -21.03
C ARG A 99 12.75 26.26 -20.70
N GLU A 100 13.24 26.60 -19.52
CA GLU A 100 14.57 26.19 -19.07
C GLU A 100 14.60 24.67 -18.76
N ALA A 101 13.60 24.15 -18.04
CA ALA A 101 13.45 22.75 -17.75
C ALA A 101 13.35 21.91 -19.04
N ALA A 102 12.60 22.39 -20.04
CA ALA A 102 12.46 21.73 -21.34
C ALA A 102 13.81 21.61 -22.06
N ARG A 103 14.62 22.68 -22.09
CA ARG A 103 15.96 22.62 -22.68
C ARG A 103 16.87 21.66 -21.97
N ALA A 104 16.97 21.77 -20.65
CA ALA A 104 17.80 20.87 -19.84
C ALA A 104 17.40 19.40 -19.96
N ALA A 105 16.09 19.11 -20.05
CA ALA A 105 15.59 17.74 -20.24
C ALA A 105 15.92 17.19 -21.63
N ARG A 106 15.77 18.00 -22.69
CA ARG A 106 16.19 17.61 -24.07
C ARG A 106 17.67 17.28 -24.14
N ASP A 107 18.51 18.18 -23.64
CA ASP A 107 19.97 17.98 -23.64
C ASP A 107 20.35 16.68 -22.91
N THR A 108 19.73 16.43 -21.75
CA THR A 108 19.96 15.22 -20.96
C THR A 108 19.46 13.96 -21.69
N ARG A 109 18.26 14.00 -22.30
CA ARG A 109 17.71 12.89 -23.08
C ARG A 109 18.59 12.53 -24.26
N ASP A 110 19.04 13.54 -25.01
CA ASP A 110 19.86 13.34 -26.20
C ASP A 110 21.26 12.83 -25.82
N ASP A 111 21.83 13.27 -24.71
CA ASP A 111 23.10 12.73 -24.20
C ASP A 111 22.94 11.26 -23.78
N LEU A 112 21.86 10.90 -23.06
CA LEU A 112 21.51 9.52 -22.73
C LEU A 112 21.36 8.66 -23.99
N ALA A 113 20.58 9.14 -24.98
CA ALA A 113 20.33 8.42 -26.22
C ALA A 113 21.63 8.14 -26.98
N ARG A 114 22.56 9.11 -27.03
CA ARG A 114 23.87 8.92 -27.69
C ARG A 114 24.77 7.95 -26.93
N ARG A 115 24.94 8.15 -25.62
CA ARG A 115 25.91 7.38 -24.82
C ARG A 115 25.47 5.95 -24.55
N LEU A 116 24.16 5.71 -24.46
CA LEU A 116 23.60 4.42 -24.15
C LEU A 116 22.94 3.73 -25.34
N ALA A 117 23.06 4.23 -26.57
CA ALA A 117 22.42 3.71 -27.80
C ALA A 117 22.58 2.20 -27.97
N HIS A 118 23.74 1.65 -27.61
CA HIS A 118 24.05 0.22 -27.70
C HIS A 118 23.38 -0.65 -26.62
N ARG A 119 22.81 -0.05 -25.58
CA ARG A 119 22.22 -0.76 -24.43
C ARG A 119 20.77 -0.38 -24.15
N LEU A 120 20.37 0.83 -24.52
CA LEU A 120 19.06 1.39 -24.22
C LEU A 120 18.55 2.18 -25.44
N PRO A 121 17.60 1.62 -26.21
CA PRO A 121 16.91 2.38 -27.27
C PRO A 121 16.20 3.61 -26.71
N ALA A 122 16.19 4.70 -27.47
CA ALA A 122 15.54 5.96 -27.07
C ALA A 122 14.05 5.77 -26.78
N GLU A 123 13.37 4.91 -27.52
CA GLU A 123 11.95 4.58 -27.31
C GLU A 123 11.70 3.95 -25.92
N SER A 124 12.63 3.15 -25.41
CA SER A 124 12.52 2.55 -24.08
C SER A 124 12.65 3.58 -22.98
N LEU A 125 13.56 4.56 -23.15
CA LEU A 125 13.68 5.70 -22.24
C LEU A 125 12.42 6.55 -22.27
N ASP A 126 11.96 6.92 -23.48
CA ASP A 126 10.76 7.76 -23.64
C ASP A 126 9.52 7.08 -23.09
N ARG A 127 9.37 5.77 -23.25
CA ARG A 127 8.27 5.00 -22.66
C ARG A 127 8.33 5.08 -21.13
N GLU A 128 9.48 4.80 -20.52
CA GLU A 128 9.63 4.87 -19.06
C GLU A 128 9.31 6.26 -18.51
N VAL A 129 9.71 7.33 -19.19
CA VAL A 129 9.46 8.72 -18.76
C VAL A 129 7.99 9.12 -18.92
N ARG A 130 7.33 8.67 -20.00
CA ARG A 130 6.01 9.16 -20.40
C ARG A 130 4.84 8.35 -19.84
N GLU A 131 5.03 7.05 -19.63
CA GLU A 131 4.00 6.18 -19.08
C GLU A 131 4.11 6.10 -17.57
N ARG A 132 2.99 6.30 -16.88
CA ARG A 132 2.91 6.26 -15.43
C ARG A 132 1.87 5.26 -14.97
N HIS A 133 2.19 4.55 -13.89
CA HIS A 133 1.37 3.48 -13.39
C HIS A 133 0.93 3.75 -11.95
N LEU A 134 -0.36 3.48 -11.66
CA LEU A 134 -0.91 3.64 -10.32
C LEU A 134 -0.46 2.49 -9.42
N VAL A 135 0.11 2.82 -8.26
CA VAL A 135 0.30 1.91 -7.14
C VAL A 135 -0.67 2.30 -6.04
N LEU A 136 -1.54 1.38 -5.65
CA LEU A 136 -2.55 1.58 -4.62
C LEU A 136 -2.11 0.93 -3.31
N VAL A 137 -2.09 1.70 -2.23
CA VAL A 137 -1.70 1.21 -0.90
C VAL A 137 -2.88 1.34 0.06
N CYS A 138 -3.30 0.21 0.64
CA CYS A 138 -4.44 0.11 1.54
C CYS A 138 -3.98 -0.19 2.96
N GLY A 139 -4.20 0.73 3.88
CA GLY A 139 -3.87 0.59 5.29
C GLY A 139 -4.81 -0.37 6.03
N GLY A 140 -4.32 -0.92 7.15
CA GLY A 140 -5.09 -1.74 8.08
C GLY A 140 -5.99 -0.94 9.00
N GLY A 141 -6.80 -1.64 9.82
CA GLY A 141 -7.65 -1.01 10.82
C GLY A 141 -8.98 -1.73 11.09
N GLY A 142 -9.12 -2.99 10.71
CA GLY A 142 -10.36 -3.74 10.88
C GLY A 142 -11.51 -3.08 10.09
N GLY A 143 -12.68 -2.90 10.72
CA GLY A 143 -13.85 -2.31 10.08
C GLY A 143 -13.65 -0.89 9.50
N THR A 144 -12.62 -0.16 9.97
CA THR A 144 -12.31 1.15 9.38
C THR A 144 -11.89 1.04 7.91
N GLY A 145 -11.35 -0.12 7.49
CA GLY A 145 -10.86 -0.35 6.14
C GLY A 145 -11.92 -0.31 5.04
N TYR A 146 -13.22 -0.41 5.37
CA TYR A 146 -14.28 -0.34 4.35
C TYR A 146 -14.30 0.96 3.54
N VAL A 147 -13.64 2.03 4.01
CA VAL A 147 -13.42 3.26 3.22
C VAL A 147 -12.60 2.99 1.93
N HIS A 148 -11.81 1.92 1.87
CA HIS A 148 -11.05 1.57 0.67
C HIS A 148 -11.97 1.22 -0.52
N LEU A 149 -13.19 0.71 -0.25
CA LEU A 149 -14.17 0.42 -1.30
C LEU A 149 -14.60 1.69 -2.07
N ALA A 150 -14.66 2.83 -1.37
CA ALA A 150 -14.92 4.13 -1.98
C ALA A 150 -13.81 4.50 -2.98
N ALA A 151 -12.54 4.30 -2.58
CA ALA A 151 -11.40 4.56 -3.46
C ALA A 151 -11.42 3.62 -4.68
N PHE A 152 -11.72 2.33 -4.50
CA PHE A 152 -11.82 1.38 -5.61
C PHE A 152 -12.91 1.79 -6.61
N ALA A 153 -14.07 2.20 -6.11
CA ALA A 153 -15.18 2.65 -6.96
C ALA A 153 -14.86 3.95 -7.71
N LEU A 154 -14.24 4.94 -7.04
CA LEU A 154 -13.85 6.20 -7.67
C LEU A 154 -12.76 6.02 -8.72
N LEU A 155 -11.77 5.17 -8.44
CA LEU A 155 -10.71 4.85 -9.39
C LEU A 155 -11.27 4.12 -10.62
N GLU A 156 -12.19 3.16 -10.42
CA GLU A 156 -12.86 2.46 -11.52
C GLU A 156 -13.68 3.43 -12.39
N ALA A 157 -14.49 4.31 -11.76
CA ALA A 157 -15.27 5.32 -12.46
C ALA A 157 -14.38 6.33 -13.22
N ALA A 158 -13.18 6.60 -12.72
CA ALA A 158 -12.21 7.49 -13.36
C ALA A 158 -11.34 6.79 -14.42
N GLY A 159 -11.51 5.49 -14.65
CA GLY A 159 -10.69 4.69 -15.57
C GLY A 159 -9.25 4.46 -15.08
N LEU A 160 -8.99 4.66 -13.79
CA LEU A 160 -7.66 4.55 -13.18
C LEU A 160 -7.48 3.15 -12.57
N GLN A 161 -6.78 2.28 -13.29
CA GLN A 161 -6.52 0.93 -12.81
C GLN A 161 -5.18 0.82 -12.07
N PRO A 162 -5.15 0.19 -10.86
CA PRO A 162 -3.88 -0.08 -10.18
C PRO A 162 -3.06 -1.11 -10.97
N ALA A 163 -1.79 -0.81 -11.16
CA ALA A 163 -0.80 -1.75 -11.68
C ALA A 163 -0.16 -2.62 -10.57
N LEU A 164 -0.31 -2.18 -9.31
CA LEU A 164 0.14 -2.89 -8.12
C LEU A 164 -0.73 -2.46 -6.94
N ILE A 165 -1.10 -3.42 -6.09
CA ILE A 165 -1.77 -3.15 -4.82
C ILE A 165 -0.86 -3.59 -3.68
N ALA A 166 -0.77 -2.81 -2.61
CA ALA A 166 -0.12 -3.19 -1.37
C ALA A 166 -1.07 -3.01 -0.19
N GLY A 167 -1.15 -3.98 0.70
CA GLY A 167 -2.09 -3.93 1.81
C GLY A 167 -1.52 -4.46 3.12
N SER A 168 -2.15 -4.04 4.22
CA SER A 168 -1.92 -4.53 5.57
C SER A 168 -3.27 -4.81 6.25
N SER A 169 -3.39 -5.91 7.00
CA SER A 169 -4.60 -6.28 7.75
C SER A 169 -5.86 -6.25 6.88
N MET A 170 -6.91 -5.53 7.26
CA MET A 170 -8.13 -5.37 6.44
C MET A 170 -7.82 -4.79 5.05
N GLY A 171 -6.81 -3.92 4.94
CA GLY A 171 -6.36 -3.42 3.63
C GLY A 171 -5.77 -4.52 2.73
N ALA A 172 -5.19 -5.57 3.31
CA ALA A 172 -4.75 -6.75 2.56
C ALA A 172 -5.93 -7.60 2.10
N ILE A 173 -6.95 -7.80 2.95
CA ILE A 173 -8.17 -8.56 2.59
C ILE A 173 -8.93 -7.85 1.46
N LEU A 174 -9.21 -6.55 1.61
CA LEU A 174 -9.92 -5.78 0.57
C LEU A 174 -9.06 -5.62 -0.69
N GLY A 175 -7.75 -5.43 -0.51
CA GLY A 175 -6.78 -5.42 -1.60
C GLY A 175 -6.76 -6.73 -2.39
N LEU A 176 -6.91 -7.88 -1.72
CA LEU A 176 -7.02 -9.19 -2.34
C LEU A 176 -8.28 -9.30 -3.22
N PHE A 177 -9.45 -8.85 -2.72
CA PHE A 177 -10.67 -8.79 -3.55
C PHE A 177 -10.47 -7.89 -4.76
N ARG A 178 -9.84 -6.72 -4.59
CA ARG A 178 -9.55 -5.80 -5.72
C ARG A 178 -8.54 -6.39 -6.70
N ALA A 179 -7.55 -7.14 -6.22
CA ALA A 179 -6.50 -7.74 -7.05
C ALA A 179 -6.98 -8.92 -7.90
N ARG A 180 -8.05 -9.59 -7.46
CA ARG A 180 -8.63 -10.75 -8.13
C ARG A 180 -9.23 -10.43 -9.51
N GLU A 181 -9.70 -9.21 -9.69
CA GLU A 181 -10.39 -8.79 -10.93
C GLU A 181 -9.82 -7.45 -11.41
N LYS A 182 -9.63 -7.32 -12.73
CA LYS A 182 -9.17 -6.04 -13.31
C LYS A 182 -10.22 -4.94 -13.18
N ARG A 183 -11.51 -5.29 -13.25
CA ARG A 183 -12.62 -4.37 -13.02
C ARG A 183 -13.17 -4.53 -11.61
N PHE A 184 -13.60 -3.43 -11.02
CA PHE A 184 -14.19 -3.41 -9.69
C PHE A 184 -15.67 -3.05 -9.76
N ASP A 185 -16.51 -3.91 -9.19
CA ASP A 185 -17.95 -3.67 -9.06
C ASP A 185 -18.32 -3.59 -7.57
N LEU A 186 -18.65 -2.37 -7.13
CA LEU A 186 -19.06 -2.11 -5.75
C LEU A 186 -20.38 -2.80 -5.40
N ALA A 187 -21.27 -3.02 -6.38
CA ALA A 187 -22.59 -3.62 -6.14
C ALA A 187 -22.51 -5.07 -5.67
N ARG A 188 -21.40 -5.78 -5.94
CA ARG A 188 -21.17 -7.15 -5.49
C ARG A 188 -20.77 -7.27 -4.01
N ILE A 189 -20.31 -6.19 -3.38
CA ILE A 189 -19.83 -6.24 -2.00
C ILE A 189 -20.94 -6.58 -0.99
N PRO A 190 -22.16 -6.01 -1.05
CA PRO A 190 -23.27 -6.42 -0.20
C PRO A 190 -23.62 -7.90 -0.32
N GLU A 191 -23.56 -8.49 -1.52
CA GLU A 191 -23.81 -9.91 -1.74
C GLU A 191 -22.76 -10.77 -1.03
N ILE A 192 -21.47 -10.41 -1.15
CA ILE A 192 -20.38 -11.09 -0.45
C ILE A 192 -20.57 -11.02 1.07
N LEU A 193 -20.98 -9.88 1.59
CA LEU A 193 -21.16 -9.69 3.03
C LEU A 193 -22.43 -10.38 3.57
N ALA A 194 -23.47 -10.53 2.75
CA ALA A 194 -24.74 -11.14 3.16
C ALA A 194 -24.57 -12.60 3.61
N ASP A 195 -23.62 -13.33 2.99
CA ASP A 195 -23.32 -14.72 3.32
C ASP A 195 -22.42 -14.88 4.55
N LEU A 196 -21.85 -13.78 5.06
CA LEU A 196 -20.87 -13.80 6.15
C LEU A 196 -21.56 -13.57 7.50
N THR A 197 -21.14 -14.34 8.49
CA THR A 197 -21.49 -14.13 9.90
C THR A 197 -20.23 -14.17 10.75
N TYR A 198 -20.24 -13.52 11.90
CA TYR A 198 -19.10 -13.60 12.83
C TYR A 198 -18.72 -15.04 13.16
N ARG A 199 -19.69 -15.94 13.33
CA ARG A 199 -19.47 -17.36 13.62
C ARG A 199 -18.90 -18.16 12.45
N LYS A 200 -19.15 -17.75 11.22
CA LYS A 200 -18.48 -18.33 10.03
C LYS A 200 -17.03 -17.92 9.93
N ILE A 201 -16.74 -16.66 10.26
CA ILE A 201 -15.40 -16.06 10.12
C ILE A 201 -14.52 -16.38 11.34
N PHE A 202 -15.09 -16.35 12.56
CA PHE A 202 -14.36 -16.53 13.80
C PHE A 202 -14.90 -17.71 14.61
N ARG A 203 -13.99 -18.47 15.19
CA ARG A 203 -14.33 -19.53 16.16
C ARG A 203 -13.40 -19.46 17.35
N ILE A 204 -13.93 -19.74 18.53
CA ILE A 204 -13.16 -20.00 19.73
C ILE A 204 -12.77 -21.47 19.69
N VAL A 205 -11.54 -21.77 19.32
CA VAL A 205 -11.08 -23.16 19.20
C VAL A 205 -9.80 -23.32 20.01
N PRO A 206 -9.77 -24.24 20.99
CA PRO A 206 -8.55 -24.54 21.75
C PRO A 206 -7.61 -25.41 20.90
N GLN A 207 -6.96 -24.82 19.92
CA GLN A 207 -5.95 -25.51 19.11
C GLN A 207 -4.64 -24.72 19.15
N PRO A 208 -3.50 -25.40 19.39
CA PRO A 208 -2.21 -24.73 19.40
C PRO A 208 -1.94 -24.10 18.04
N SER A 209 -1.49 -22.85 18.07
CA SER A 209 -1.04 -22.13 16.88
C SER A 209 0.32 -22.68 16.42
N VAL A 210 0.48 -22.91 15.11
CA VAL A 210 1.73 -23.42 14.52
C VAL A 210 2.51 -22.29 13.86
N TYR A 211 1.88 -21.52 12.98
CA TYR A 211 2.53 -20.45 12.19
C TYR A 211 2.14 -19.05 12.66
N GLY A 212 0.89 -18.86 13.04
CA GLY A 212 0.40 -17.60 13.56
C GLY A 212 0.81 -17.36 15.02
N LEU A 213 0.86 -16.11 15.46
CA LEU A 213 0.93 -15.80 16.88
C LEU A 213 -0.42 -16.16 17.53
N PRO A 214 -0.42 -16.82 18.71
CA PRO A 214 -1.65 -17.20 19.39
C PRO A 214 -2.62 -16.04 19.62
N GLY A 215 -3.90 -16.31 19.54
CA GLY A 215 -5.00 -15.38 19.80
C GLY A 215 -6.28 -16.14 20.12
N ARG A 216 -7.22 -15.47 20.80
CA ARG A 216 -8.45 -16.09 21.31
C ARG A 216 -9.42 -16.52 20.21
N LEU A 217 -9.50 -15.72 19.13
CA LEU A 217 -10.37 -15.99 17.98
C LEU A 217 -9.55 -16.57 16.84
N ARG A 218 -9.94 -17.71 16.32
CA ARG A 218 -9.37 -18.24 15.09
C ARG A 218 -10.11 -17.68 13.88
N LEU A 219 -9.36 -17.06 12.96
CA LEU A 219 -9.86 -16.57 11.69
C LEU A 219 -9.97 -17.73 10.68
N HIS A 220 -11.18 -18.04 10.24
CA HIS A 220 -11.48 -19.06 9.25
C HIS A 220 -11.70 -18.48 7.85
N LEU A 221 -10.75 -17.70 7.36
CA LEU A 221 -10.89 -16.94 6.12
C LEU A 221 -11.14 -17.85 4.90
N ARG A 222 -10.43 -18.99 4.81
CA ARG A 222 -10.65 -19.97 3.72
C ARG A 222 -12.07 -20.56 3.73
N ALA A 223 -12.64 -20.81 4.89
CA ALA A 223 -13.99 -21.33 4.99
C ALA A 223 -15.05 -20.26 4.68
N ALA A 224 -14.76 -19.01 5.06
CA ALA A 224 -15.71 -17.91 4.87
C ALA A 224 -15.73 -17.39 3.43
N ILE A 225 -14.57 -17.15 2.83
CA ILE A 225 -14.45 -16.50 1.52
C ILE A 225 -13.56 -17.26 0.53
N GLY A 226 -13.06 -18.45 0.88
CA GLY A 226 -12.11 -19.20 0.04
C GLY A 226 -12.66 -19.59 -1.32
N HIS A 227 -13.97 -19.81 -1.45
CA HIS A 227 -14.60 -20.12 -2.72
C HIS A 227 -14.41 -19.03 -3.78
N TRP A 228 -14.21 -17.78 -3.37
CA TRP A 228 -13.88 -16.66 -4.28
C TRP A 228 -12.46 -16.71 -4.80
N PHE A 229 -11.56 -17.49 -4.17
CA PHE A 229 -10.13 -17.52 -4.44
C PHE A 229 -9.65 -18.95 -4.78
N ARG A 230 -10.50 -19.72 -5.45
CA ARG A 230 -10.19 -21.08 -5.93
C ARG A 230 -10.21 -21.14 -7.44
N HIS A 231 -9.34 -21.99 -7.96
CA HIS A 231 -9.44 -22.49 -9.33
C HIS A 231 -10.58 -23.48 -9.47
N PRO A 232 -11.02 -23.80 -10.72
CA PRO A 232 -12.05 -24.82 -10.96
C PRO A 232 -11.68 -26.21 -10.43
N ASP A 233 -10.39 -26.54 -10.32
CA ASP A 233 -9.88 -27.79 -9.75
C ASP A 233 -9.88 -27.82 -8.21
N GLY A 234 -10.32 -26.72 -7.56
CA GLY A 234 -10.39 -26.58 -6.11
C GLY A 234 -9.12 -26.10 -5.43
N THR A 235 -8.01 -25.94 -6.16
CA THR A 235 -6.77 -25.35 -5.62
C THR A 235 -6.92 -23.85 -5.34
N MET A 236 -6.16 -23.35 -4.36
CA MET A 236 -6.22 -21.93 -4.00
C MET A 236 -5.39 -21.08 -4.97
N LEU A 237 -5.88 -19.87 -5.30
CA LEU A 237 -5.13 -18.88 -6.06
C LEU A 237 -3.90 -18.43 -5.30
N ARG A 238 -2.73 -18.48 -5.96
CA ARG A 238 -1.47 -17.93 -5.44
C ARG A 238 -1.41 -16.43 -5.72
N ILE A 239 -0.56 -15.75 -4.96
CA ILE A 239 -0.31 -14.31 -5.20
C ILE A 239 0.21 -14.06 -6.62
N ALA A 240 1.05 -14.98 -7.14
CA ALA A 240 1.60 -14.89 -8.50
C ALA A 240 0.53 -14.93 -9.61
N GLU A 241 -0.64 -15.49 -9.33
CA GLU A 241 -1.72 -15.75 -10.29
C GLU A 241 -2.79 -14.64 -10.31
N LEU A 242 -2.67 -13.67 -9.40
CA LEU A 242 -3.62 -12.56 -9.34
C LEU A 242 -3.49 -11.64 -10.56
N PRO A 243 -4.61 -11.25 -11.20
CA PRO A 243 -4.63 -10.34 -12.35
C PRO A 243 -3.99 -8.97 -12.09
N ILE A 244 -4.05 -8.48 -10.85
CA ILE A 244 -3.32 -7.30 -10.39
C ILE A 244 -2.32 -7.77 -9.34
N PRO A 245 -1.02 -7.50 -9.50
CA PRO A 245 -0.01 -7.84 -8.51
C PRO A 245 -0.35 -7.33 -7.12
N LEU A 246 -0.19 -8.19 -6.11
CA LEU A 246 -0.52 -7.88 -4.72
C LEU A 246 0.69 -8.06 -3.81
N LEU A 247 0.94 -7.07 -2.97
CA LEU A 247 1.90 -7.14 -1.87
C LEU A 247 1.13 -7.14 -0.55
N VAL A 248 1.37 -8.15 0.28
CA VAL A 248 0.74 -8.28 1.59
C VAL A 248 1.79 -8.15 2.68
N THR A 249 1.64 -7.13 3.52
CA THR A 249 2.54 -6.93 4.67
C THR A 249 2.13 -7.84 5.81
N VAL A 250 3.09 -8.58 6.35
CA VAL A 250 2.93 -9.46 7.52
C VAL A 250 4.09 -9.19 8.47
N THR A 251 3.84 -9.28 9.77
CA THR A 251 4.89 -9.16 10.79
C THR A 251 5.37 -10.54 11.21
N GLY A 252 6.65 -10.80 11.06
CA GLY A 252 7.33 -11.97 11.63
C GLY A 252 7.87 -11.67 13.02
N ILE A 253 7.65 -12.59 13.96
CA ILE A 253 8.24 -12.55 15.30
C ILE A 253 9.51 -13.39 15.28
N ARG A 254 10.66 -12.79 15.58
CA ARG A 254 11.96 -13.47 15.60
C ARG A 254 12.06 -14.45 16.75
N ARG A 255 12.83 -15.52 16.55
CA ARG A 255 13.21 -16.45 17.62
C ARG A 255 14.02 -15.68 18.64
N GLY A 256 13.61 -15.73 19.91
CA GLY A 256 14.23 -15.02 21.04
C GLY A 256 13.30 -15.01 22.24
N LYS A 257 13.67 -14.25 23.28
CA LYS A 257 12.79 -14.06 24.44
C LYS A 257 11.64 -13.15 24.07
N LEU A 258 10.44 -13.72 23.94
CA LEU A 258 9.22 -12.94 23.86
C LEU A 258 8.98 -12.21 25.20
N PRO A 259 8.30 -11.05 25.17
CA PRO A 259 7.89 -10.36 26.41
C PRO A 259 7.00 -11.22 27.33
N ARG A 260 6.25 -12.15 26.73
CA ARG A 260 5.38 -13.12 27.41
C ARG A 260 5.54 -14.52 26.80
N PRO A 261 5.26 -15.60 27.56
CA PRO A 261 5.06 -16.93 26.99
C PRO A 261 4.01 -16.90 25.89
N LEU A 262 4.11 -17.83 24.91
CA LEU A 262 3.12 -17.88 23.80
C LEU A 262 1.69 -18.11 24.29
N GLU A 263 1.54 -18.91 25.33
CA GLU A 263 0.26 -19.29 25.94
C GLU A 263 -0.44 -18.07 26.57
N ASP A 264 0.33 -17.09 27.04
CA ASP A 264 -0.22 -15.88 27.65
C ASP A 264 -0.90 -14.98 26.60
N TYR A 265 -0.50 -15.06 25.33
CA TYR A 265 -1.20 -14.33 24.27
C TYR A 265 -2.62 -14.86 24.03
N GLU A 266 -2.88 -16.14 24.25
CA GLU A 266 -4.22 -16.71 24.16
C GLU A 266 -5.13 -16.24 25.32
N THR A 267 -4.55 -15.95 26.48
CA THR A 267 -5.29 -15.53 27.68
C THR A 267 -5.48 -14.02 27.79
N LEU A 268 -4.84 -13.21 26.91
CA LEU A 268 -4.95 -11.74 26.94
C LEU A 268 -6.39 -11.23 26.84
N PHE A 269 -7.28 -12.01 26.24
CA PHE A 269 -8.67 -11.65 25.99
C PHE A 269 -9.64 -12.65 26.65
N SER A 270 -10.49 -12.16 27.52
CA SER A 270 -11.60 -12.92 28.10
C SER A 270 -12.80 -12.86 27.14
N ILE A 271 -12.69 -13.53 25.99
CA ILE A 271 -13.76 -13.57 24.99
C ILE A 271 -14.54 -14.87 25.19
N THR A 272 -15.82 -14.77 25.51
CA THR A 272 -16.76 -15.89 25.57
C THR A 272 -17.65 -15.97 24.34
N GLU A 273 -17.85 -14.84 23.65
CA GLU A 273 -18.67 -14.70 22.45
C GLU A 273 -17.81 -14.17 21.30
N PRO A 274 -17.76 -14.84 20.13
CA PRO A 274 -16.95 -14.39 18.99
C PRO A 274 -17.50 -13.15 18.28
N ASP A 275 -18.72 -12.72 18.61
CA ASP A 275 -19.34 -11.53 18.03
C ASP A 275 -18.98 -10.27 18.83
N PRO A 276 -18.11 -9.38 18.29
CA PRO A 276 -17.69 -8.16 18.99
C PRO A 276 -18.84 -7.20 19.31
N GLU A 277 -19.94 -7.24 18.56
CA GLU A 277 -21.10 -6.35 18.79
C GLU A 277 -21.84 -6.70 20.09
N ARG A 278 -21.68 -7.92 20.58
CA ARG A 278 -22.26 -8.40 21.84
C ARG A 278 -21.42 -8.12 23.07
N TRP A 279 -20.22 -7.54 22.88
CA TRP A 279 -19.38 -7.19 24.01
C TRP A 279 -19.93 -5.96 24.74
N GLY A 280 -20.13 -6.05 26.04
CA GLY A 280 -20.47 -4.90 26.85
C GLY A 280 -19.33 -3.85 26.87
N VAL A 281 -19.68 -2.58 27.14
CA VAL A 281 -18.73 -1.44 27.09
C VAL A 281 -17.47 -1.70 27.96
N HIS A 282 -17.62 -2.28 29.14
CA HIS A 282 -16.49 -2.59 30.04
C HIS A 282 -15.59 -3.71 29.48
N ALA A 283 -16.16 -4.71 28.85
CA ALA A 283 -15.39 -5.77 28.20
C ALA A 283 -14.62 -5.23 27.00
N LEU A 284 -15.27 -4.41 26.20
CA LEU A 284 -14.66 -3.72 25.06
C LEU A 284 -13.47 -2.86 25.50
N HIS A 285 -13.65 -2.02 26.50
CA HIS A 285 -12.60 -1.13 27.00
C HIS A 285 -11.38 -1.92 27.51
N ARG A 286 -11.60 -2.94 28.37
CA ARG A 286 -10.52 -3.81 28.86
C ARG A 286 -9.78 -4.52 27.72
N ASN A 287 -10.51 -5.03 26.75
CA ASN A 287 -9.91 -5.75 25.61
C ASN A 287 -9.05 -4.82 24.74
N VAL A 288 -9.51 -3.60 24.48
CA VAL A 288 -8.71 -2.59 23.74
C VAL A 288 -7.46 -2.20 24.51
N GLN A 289 -7.55 -2.02 25.84
CA GLN A 289 -6.36 -1.74 26.66
C GLN A 289 -5.34 -2.88 26.61
N ARG A 290 -5.77 -4.13 26.77
CA ARG A 290 -4.89 -5.31 26.70
C ARG A 290 -4.26 -5.46 25.32
N LEU A 291 -5.03 -5.25 24.23
CA LEU A 291 -4.52 -5.23 22.87
C LEU A 291 -3.45 -4.17 22.69
N THR A 292 -3.73 -2.96 23.17
CA THR A 292 -2.79 -1.84 23.13
C THR A 292 -1.48 -2.20 23.82
N GLN A 293 -1.54 -2.81 25.00
CA GLN A 293 -0.35 -3.27 25.74
C GLN A 293 0.43 -4.33 24.96
N ALA A 294 -0.24 -5.36 24.45
CA ALA A 294 0.41 -6.44 23.68
C ALA A 294 1.13 -5.91 22.45
N ILE A 295 0.49 -5.02 21.69
CA ILE A 295 1.11 -4.41 20.49
C ILE A 295 2.25 -3.47 20.89
N GLN A 296 2.11 -2.69 21.98
CA GLN A 296 3.20 -1.85 22.49
C GLN A 296 4.42 -2.68 22.92
N GLU A 297 4.21 -3.78 23.60
CA GLU A 297 5.29 -4.68 24.01
C GLU A 297 6.07 -5.19 22.78
N LEU A 298 5.36 -5.64 21.73
CA LEU A 298 5.98 -6.09 20.48
C LEU A 298 6.67 -4.94 19.72
N ALA A 299 6.04 -3.77 19.67
CA ALA A 299 6.56 -2.61 18.94
C ALA A 299 7.76 -1.95 19.62
N ARG A 300 7.87 -2.00 20.96
CA ARG A 300 8.98 -1.44 21.74
C ARG A 300 10.30 -2.20 21.57
N ILE A 301 10.26 -3.43 21.10
CA ILE A 301 11.45 -4.24 20.88
C ILE A 301 11.67 -4.43 19.37
N PRO A 302 12.25 -3.44 18.66
CA PRO A 302 12.41 -3.49 17.19
C PRO A 302 13.19 -4.72 16.70
N ARG A 303 13.98 -5.33 17.58
CA ARG A 303 14.76 -6.55 17.27
C ARG A 303 13.91 -7.82 17.27
N LEU A 304 12.71 -7.80 17.87
CA LEU A 304 11.79 -8.95 17.89
C LEU A 304 10.90 -9.03 16.65
N THR A 305 10.63 -7.93 16.01
CA THR A 305 9.76 -7.90 14.83
C THR A 305 10.56 -7.75 13.56
N GLN A 306 10.10 -8.43 12.52
CA GLN A 306 10.63 -8.31 11.16
C GLN A 306 9.45 -8.17 10.20
N LYS A 307 9.46 -7.10 9.40
CA LYS A 307 8.50 -6.95 8.32
C LYS A 307 8.79 -7.95 7.21
N LEU A 308 7.79 -8.71 6.83
CA LEU A 308 7.73 -9.55 5.66
C LEU A 308 6.73 -8.97 4.68
N VAL A 309 7.01 -9.13 3.38
CA VAL A 309 6.10 -8.70 2.32
C VAL A 309 5.87 -9.87 1.38
N PHE A 310 4.75 -10.54 1.54
CA PHE A 310 4.33 -11.59 0.62
C PHE A 310 4.04 -10.99 -0.75
N GLY A 311 4.43 -11.67 -1.81
CA GLY A 311 4.39 -11.17 -3.17
C GLY A 311 5.64 -10.42 -3.62
N ALA A 312 6.57 -10.06 -2.69
CA ALA A 312 7.77 -9.30 -3.02
C ALA A 312 8.95 -10.16 -3.52
N SER A 313 8.99 -11.43 -3.18
CA SER A 313 10.00 -12.40 -3.64
C SER A 313 9.33 -13.54 -4.39
N GLU A 314 10.08 -14.27 -5.22
CA GLU A 314 9.55 -15.42 -5.96
C GLU A 314 8.97 -16.47 -5.00
N GLU A 315 9.65 -16.75 -3.89
CA GLU A 315 9.18 -17.66 -2.85
C GLU A 315 7.81 -17.24 -2.29
N THR A 316 7.66 -15.97 -1.87
CA THR A 316 6.43 -15.49 -1.26
C THR A 316 5.29 -15.26 -2.27
N ARG A 317 5.60 -15.14 -3.55
CA ARG A 317 4.59 -15.11 -4.64
C ARG A 317 3.87 -16.45 -4.81
N GLN A 318 4.52 -17.57 -4.39
CA GLN A 318 3.91 -18.89 -4.44
C GLN A 318 2.96 -19.16 -3.26
N ALA A 319 2.87 -18.27 -2.28
CA ALA A 319 1.90 -18.38 -1.19
C ALA A 319 0.46 -18.23 -1.71
N ASP A 320 -0.47 -18.94 -1.08
CA ASP A 320 -1.89 -18.73 -1.32
C ASP A 320 -2.27 -17.31 -0.90
N ALA A 321 -2.92 -16.59 -1.79
CA ALA A 321 -3.21 -15.18 -1.60
C ALA A 321 -4.12 -14.94 -0.37
N ILE A 322 -5.05 -15.84 -0.14
CA ILE A 322 -5.96 -15.80 1.02
C ILE A 322 -5.23 -16.03 2.34
N ASP A 323 -4.22 -16.92 2.38
CA ASP A 323 -3.46 -17.18 3.59
C ASP A 323 -2.53 -16.00 3.93
N ALA A 324 -1.90 -15.40 2.93
CA ALA A 324 -1.12 -14.19 3.14
C ALA A 324 -1.98 -13.07 3.76
N ALA A 325 -3.21 -12.87 3.23
CA ALA A 325 -4.16 -11.91 3.80
C ALA A 325 -4.62 -12.31 5.22
N GLY A 326 -4.80 -13.61 5.47
CA GLY A 326 -5.15 -14.15 6.78
C GLY A 326 -4.07 -13.88 7.84
N PHE A 327 -2.80 -14.14 7.54
CA PHE A 327 -1.69 -13.78 8.43
C PHE A 327 -1.58 -12.28 8.64
N SER A 328 -1.79 -11.49 7.59
CA SER A 328 -1.79 -10.03 7.69
C SER A 328 -2.90 -9.48 8.58
N ALA A 329 -4.00 -10.20 8.76
CA ALA A 329 -5.14 -9.81 9.61
C ALA A 329 -5.15 -10.51 10.97
N SER A 330 -4.09 -11.21 11.34
CA SER A 330 -4.00 -11.95 12.62
C SER A 330 -3.47 -11.05 13.75
N VAL A 331 -4.38 -10.31 14.38
CA VAL A 331 -4.07 -9.34 15.44
C VAL A 331 -3.59 -10.05 16.72
N PRO A 332 -2.39 -9.74 17.26
CA PRO A 332 -1.81 -10.40 18.41
C PRO A 332 -2.76 -10.51 19.61
N GLY A 333 -2.92 -11.71 20.16
CA GLY A 333 -3.77 -11.98 21.33
C GLY A 333 -5.27 -11.98 21.07
N VAL A 334 -5.74 -11.42 19.95
CA VAL A 334 -7.16 -11.34 19.56
C VAL A 334 -7.48 -12.39 18.51
N ILE A 335 -6.86 -12.25 17.36
CA ILE A 335 -7.13 -13.06 16.17
C ILE A 335 -5.85 -13.79 15.82
N HIS A 336 -5.92 -15.12 15.75
CA HIS A 336 -4.86 -15.91 15.15
C HIS A 336 -5.30 -16.51 13.82
N TYR A 337 -4.33 -16.72 12.95
CA TYR A 337 -4.50 -17.39 11.68
C TYR A 337 -3.51 -18.53 11.54
N ASP A 338 -3.95 -19.62 10.95
CA ASP A 338 -3.11 -20.77 10.59
C ASP A 338 -3.61 -21.41 9.29
N VAL A 339 -2.70 -22.00 8.55
CA VAL A 339 -3.05 -22.77 7.35
C VAL A 339 -3.78 -24.07 7.70
N LEU A 340 -4.43 -24.68 6.73
CA LEU A 340 -5.11 -25.96 6.92
C LEU A 340 -4.08 -27.06 7.26
N ARG A 341 -4.50 -28.02 8.09
CA ARG A 341 -3.61 -29.10 8.57
C ARG A 341 -3.13 -30.02 7.45
N ASP A 342 -3.91 -30.18 6.40
CA ASP A 342 -3.67 -31.03 5.23
C ASP A 342 -2.98 -30.27 4.07
N ASP A 343 -2.75 -28.97 4.20
CA ASP A 343 -2.04 -28.19 3.17
C ASP A 343 -0.51 -28.33 3.30
N ALA A 344 0.01 -29.41 2.77
CA ALA A 344 1.44 -29.73 2.82
C ALA A 344 2.31 -28.65 2.12
N ARG A 345 1.84 -28.12 0.99
CA ARG A 345 2.55 -27.10 0.21
C ARG A 345 2.73 -25.79 0.97
N MET A 346 1.65 -25.27 1.55
CA MET A 346 1.73 -24.04 2.33
C MET A 346 2.56 -24.22 3.61
N LYS A 347 2.49 -25.40 4.25
CA LYS A 347 3.35 -25.72 5.41
C LYS A 347 4.82 -25.71 5.05
N GLU A 348 5.23 -26.36 3.96
CA GLU A 348 6.60 -26.40 3.50
C GLU A 348 7.13 -24.98 3.18
N LEU A 349 6.32 -24.16 2.49
CA LEU A 349 6.63 -22.76 2.20
C LEU A 349 6.84 -21.97 3.50
N LEU A 350 5.94 -22.07 4.46
CA LEU A 350 6.02 -21.34 5.72
C LEU A 350 7.19 -21.83 6.59
N ASP A 351 7.43 -23.12 6.66
CA ASP A 351 8.58 -23.69 7.39
C ASP A 351 9.91 -23.18 6.81
N THR A 352 10.00 -23.11 5.49
CA THR A 352 11.18 -22.57 4.80
C THR A 352 11.34 -21.09 5.07
N LEU A 353 10.25 -20.32 4.97
CA LEU A 353 10.25 -18.88 5.25
C LEU A 353 10.64 -18.59 6.70
N LEU A 354 10.05 -19.29 7.68
CA LEU A 354 10.33 -19.09 9.10
C LEU A 354 11.80 -19.46 9.42
N ARG A 355 12.32 -20.56 8.88
CA ARG A 355 13.72 -20.96 9.06
C ARG A 355 14.67 -19.93 8.45
N ARG A 356 14.46 -19.53 7.19
CA ARG A 356 15.33 -18.57 6.46
C ARG A 356 15.44 -17.24 7.18
N HIS A 357 14.34 -16.75 7.72
CA HIS A 357 14.29 -15.45 8.39
C HIS A 357 14.48 -15.53 9.91
N ASN A 358 14.75 -16.70 10.47
CA ASN A 358 14.86 -16.96 11.91
C ASN A 358 13.64 -16.45 12.69
N LEU A 359 12.46 -16.82 12.20
CA LEU A 359 11.18 -16.42 12.79
C LEU A 359 10.56 -17.54 13.62
N LEU A 360 9.82 -17.14 14.63
CA LEU A 360 9.04 -18.03 15.49
C LEU A 360 7.59 -18.12 15.02
N ARG A 361 6.95 -16.98 14.76
CA ARG A 361 5.53 -16.85 14.42
C ARG A 361 5.30 -15.65 13.50
N LEU A 362 4.13 -15.63 12.86
CA LEU A 362 3.60 -14.53 12.04
C LEU A 362 2.44 -13.86 12.76
N CYS A 363 2.24 -12.57 12.51
CA CYS A 363 1.08 -11.83 12.99
C CYS A 363 0.75 -10.62 12.10
N ASP A 364 -0.25 -9.83 12.51
CA ASP A 364 -0.80 -8.70 11.77
C ASP A 364 0.27 -7.75 11.23
N GLY A 365 0.13 -7.42 9.96
CA GLY A 365 1.05 -6.52 9.25
C GLY A 365 1.12 -5.12 9.84
N GLY A 366 0.03 -4.64 10.42
CA GLY A 366 -0.06 -3.33 11.06
C GLY A 366 0.88 -3.13 12.24
N VAL A 367 1.35 -4.22 12.87
CA VAL A 367 2.36 -4.16 13.95
C VAL A 367 3.68 -3.59 13.43
N SER A 368 4.10 -3.95 12.21
CA SER A 368 5.35 -3.47 11.62
C SER A 368 5.16 -2.32 10.63
N ASP A 369 4.06 -2.29 9.87
CA ASP A 369 3.79 -1.27 8.85
C ASP A 369 2.29 -1.25 8.47
N ASN A 370 1.54 -0.36 9.11
CA ASN A 370 0.09 -0.29 8.91
C ASN A 370 -0.32 0.25 7.54
N VAL A 371 0.46 1.17 6.96
CA VAL A 371 0.25 1.69 5.60
C VAL A 371 1.54 1.48 4.82
N PRO A 372 1.69 0.38 4.07
CA PRO A 372 2.97 -0.12 3.56
C PRO A 372 3.49 0.62 2.31
N VAL A 373 3.44 1.96 2.33
CA VAL A 373 3.83 2.82 1.19
C VAL A 373 5.29 2.62 0.80
N ARG A 374 6.16 2.67 1.82
CA ARG A 374 7.61 2.48 1.59
C ARG A 374 7.91 1.11 1.01
N SER A 375 7.21 0.07 1.48
CA SER A 375 7.41 -1.30 0.99
C SER A 375 7.01 -1.43 -0.48
N ALA A 376 5.87 -0.84 -0.87
CA ALA A 376 5.40 -0.81 -2.24
C ALA A 376 6.38 -0.06 -3.15
N TRP A 377 6.80 1.14 -2.76
CA TRP A 377 7.77 1.94 -3.52
C TRP A 377 9.10 1.19 -3.68
N GLN A 378 9.64 0.63 -2.60
CA GLN A 378 10.91 -0.11 -2.64
C GLN A 378 10.84 -1.35 -3.52
N HIS A 379 9.71 -2.06 -3.51
CA HIS A 379 9.50 -3.22 -4.39
C HIS A 379 9.58 -2.81 -5.86
N VAL A 380 8.84 -1.76 -6.24
CA VAL A 380 8.86 -1.24 -7.61
C VAL A 380 10.26 -0.77 -8.02
N GLN A 381 10.97 -0.05 -7.14
CA GLN A 381 12.32 0.44 -7.47
C GLN A 381 13.36 -0.69 -7.63
N ARG A 382 13.17 -1.83 -6.97
CA ARG A 382 14.07 -3.01 -7.09
C ARG A 382 13.76 -3.84 -8.34
N ALA A 383 12.50 -4.18 -8.51
CA ALA A 383 12.09 -5.20 -9.49
C ALA A 383 11.43 -4.60 -10.75
N GLY A 384 10.93 -3.37 -10.70
CA GLY A 384 9.97 -2.85 -11.66
C GLY A 384 8.58 -3.44 -11.46
N LEU A 385 7.60 -2.90 -12.12
CA LEU A 385 6.24 -3.46 -12.15
C LEU A 385 6.21 -4.77 -12.95
N PRO A 386 5.51 -5.79 -12.48
CA PRO A 386 5.31 -7.01 -13.24
C PRO A 386 4.71 -6.74 -14.63
N GLY A 387 5.23 -7.42 -15.65
CA GLY A 387 4.79 -7.27 -17.03
C GLY A 387 5.46 -6.14 -17.82
N THR A 388 5.62 -4.95 -17.23
CA THR A 388 6.23 -3.78 -17.93
C THR A 388 7.69 -3.54 -17.53
N GLY A 389 8.07 -3.91 -16.30
CA GLY A 389 9.38 -3.57 -15.72
C GLY A 389 9.52 -2.09 -15.37
N SER A 390 8.49 -1.26 -15.61
CA SER A 390 8.51 0.17 -15.33
C SER A 390 8.64 0.47 -13.83
N ARG A 391 9.33 1.55 -13.52
CA ARG A 391 9.51 2.11 -12.17
C ARG A 391 8.84 3.46 -12.00
N ASN A 392 8.28 3.99 -13.10
CA ASN A 392 7.62 5.29 -13.10
C ASN A 392 6.19 5.16 -12.57
N THR A 393 6.03 5.31 -11.28
CA THR A 393 4.76 5.11 -10.61
C THR A 393 4.25 6.35 -9.90
N VAL A 394 2.92 6.43 -9.77
CA VAL A 394 2.18 7.33 -8.90
C VAL A 394 1.60 6.51 -7.76
N VAL A 395 1.91 6.85 -6.54
CA VAL A 395 1.48 6.10 -5.35
C VAL A 395 0.33 6.84 -4.67
N LEU A 396 -0.84 6.19 -4.60
CA LEU A 396 -1.98 6.59 -3.77
C LEU A 396 -1.97 5.74 -2.49
N ALA A 397 -1.87 6.38 -1.34
CA ALA A 397 -1.93 5.71 -0.05
C ALA A 397 -3.20 6.09 0.72
N LEU A 398 -3.91 5.07 1.20
CA LEU A 398 -5.17 5.19 1.91
C LEU A 398 -4.96 4.77 3.37
N ASP A 399 -5.07 5.71 4.30
CA ASP A 399 -5.01 5.46 5.74
C ASP A 399 -6.40 5.54 6.35
N SER A 400 -6.91 4.39 6.76
CA SER A 400 -8.21 4.26 7.42
C SER A 400 -8.12 4.32 8.94
N PHE A 401 -6.90 4.24 9.49
CA PHE A 401 -6.66 4.08 10.93
C PHE A 401 -5.84 5.23 11.56
N ALA A 402 -5.78 6.38 10.90
CA ALA A 402 -5.09 7.56 11.43
C ALA A 402 -5.62 7.96 12.82
N PRO A 403 -4.75 8.42 13.75
CA PRO A 403 -5.17 8.86 15.08
C PRO A 403 -6.21 9.97 15.05
N ARG A 404 -7.29 9.85 15.88
CA ARG A 404 -8.38 10.81 15.96
C ARG A 404 -8.80 11.03 17.40
N LEU A 405 -8.93 12.30 17.79
CA LEU A 405 -9.43 12.68 19.11
C LEU A 405 -10.90 12.29 19.30
N LEU A 406 -11.68 12.22 18.23
CA LEU A 406 -13.10 11.83 18.24
C LEU A 406 -13.33 10.33 18.52
N THR A 407 -12.27 9.53 18.55
CA THR A 407 -12.34 8.09 18.86
C THR A 407 -11.42 7.73 20.02
N PRO A 408 -11.70 8.24 21.23
CA PRO A 408 -10.76 8.15 22.36
C PRO A 408 -10.42 6.73 22.77
N LEU A 409 -11.34 5.78 22.60
CA LEU A 409 -11.12 4.37 22.89
C LEU A 409 -9.99 3.76 22.02
N TRP A 410 -9.91 4.16 20.75
CA TRP A 410 -8.96 3.60 19.77
C TRP A 410 -7.69 4.43 19.63
N TYR A 411 -7.69 5.65 20.14
CA TYR A 411 -6.56 6.58 20.02
C TYR A 411 -5.21 5.99 20.48
N PRO A 412 -5.11 5.28 21.61
CA PRO A 412 -3.84 4.69 22.04
C PRO A 412 -3.30 3.69 21.00
N LEU A 413 -4.17 2.85 20.44
CA LEU A 413 -3.78 1.87 19.43
C LEU A 413 -3.37 2.53 18.10
N GLN A 414 -4.12 3.53 17.67
CA GLN A 414 -3.80 4.34 16.50
C GLN A 414 -2.46 5.05 16.65
N SER A 415 -2.17 5.56 17.86
CA SER A 415 -0.92 6.25 18.17
C SER A 415 0.32 5.35 18.10
N ILE A 416 0.17 4.03 18.33
CA ILE A 416 1.28 3.07 18.18
C ILE A 416 1.66 2.90 16.70
N ALA A 417 0.69 2.85 15.82
CA ALA A 417 0.93 2.70 14.38
C ALA A 417 1.44 4.00 13.72
N ALA A 418 1.07 5.16 14.28
CA ALA A 418 1.32 6.47 13.69
C ALA A 418 2.80 6.76 13.37
N PRO A 419 3.82 6.48 14.20
CA PRO A 419 5.21 6.78 13.89
C PRO A 419 5.72 6.06 12.62
N ALA A 420 5.30 4.83 12.38
CA ALA A 420 5.65 4.09 11.17
C ALA A 420 4.97 4.72 9.94
N VAL A 421 3.70 5.10 10.07
CA VAL A 421 2.92 5.75 9.01
C VAL A 421 3.53 7.11 8.65
N VAL A 422 3.82 7.96 9.63
CA VAL A 422 4.44 9.29 9.41
C VAL A 422 5.77 9.17 8.69
N ARG A 423 6.63 8.23 9.12
CA ARG A 423 7.92 7.96 8.47
C ARG A 423 7.79 7.47 7.03
N ASN A 424 6.73 6.71 6.71
CA ASN A 424 6.52 6.12 5.40
C ASN A 424 5.66 6.99 4.46
N ARG A 425 4.90 7.94 4.99
CA ARG A 425 4.03 8.85 4.23
C ARG A 425 4.73 9.56 3.05
N PRO A 426 5.98 10.06 3.17
CA PRO A 426 6.64 10.78 2.08
C PRO A 426 6.81 9.96 0.79
N TYR A 427 6.70 8.62 0.84
CA TYR A 427 6.77 7.76 -0.34
C TYR A 427 5.47 7.77 -1.18
N ALA A 428 4.39 8.39 -0.71
CA ALA A 428 3.15 8.57 -1.45
C ALA A 428 3.13 9.90 -2.20
N HIS A 429 2.61 9.90 -3.44
CA HIS A 429 2.26 11.13 -4.16
C HIS A 429 0.99 11.73 -3.57
N VAL A 430 -0.03 10.90 -3.36
CA VAL A 430 -1.28 11.27 -2.71
C VAL A 430 -1.45 10.37 -1.49
N TYR A 431 -1.57 10.99 -0.32
CA TYR A 431 -1.83 10.31 0.94
C TYR A 431 -3.15 10.83 1.51
N LYS A 432 -4.12 9.91 1.65
CA LYS A 432 -5.43 10.21 2.18
C LYS A 432 -5.66 9.54 3.53
N ALA A 433 -5.75 10.32 4.60
CA ALA A 433 -6.25 9.88 5.88
C ALA A 433 -7.76 10.20 5.94
N PHE A 434 -8.59 9.16 6.09
CA PHE A 434 -10.04 9.33 6.16
C PHE A 434 -10.47 9.82 7.53
N ARG A 435 -11.36 10.79 7.59
CA ARG A 435 -11.86 11.39 8.84
C ARG A 435 -13.02 10.60 9.45
N LYS A 436 -13.89 10.05 8.60
CA LYS A 436 -15.05 9.26 9.02
C LYS A 436 -14.89 7.82 8.57
N THR A 437 -14.92 6.89 9.52
CA THR A 437 -14.81 5.45 9.26
C THR A 437 -15.75 4.70 10.19
N LEU A 438 -15.98 3.42 9.93
CA LEU A 438 -16.64 2.53 10.89
C LEU A 438 -15.74 2.28 12.12
N SER A 439 -16.31 1.66 13.16
CA SER A 439 -15.52 1.12 14.26
C SER A 439 -14.54 0.05 13.76
N PRO A 440 -13.32 -0.04 14.30
CA PRO A 440 -12.41 -1.15 14.00
C PRO A 440 -13.04 -2.55 14.20
N LEU A 441 -14.00 -2.69 15.10
CA LEU A 441 -14.71 -3.95 15.36
C LEU A 441 -15.89 -4.21 14.43
N ALA A 442 -16.32 -3.25 13.64
CA ALA A 442 -17.40 -3.44 12.67
C ALA A 442 -16.90 -4.23 11.44
N LEU A 443 -16.49 -5.48 11.66
CA LEU A 443 -15.93 -6.34 10.61
C LEU A 443 -16.98 -6.83 9.62
N LEU A 444 -18.24 -6.90 10.04
CA LEU A 444 -19.41 -7.22 9.22
C LEU A 444 -20.46 -6.12 9.40
N PRO A 445 -20.32 -4.98 8.72
CA PRO A 445 -21.27 -3.88 8.84
C PRO A 445 -22.60 -4.23 8.18
N SER A 446 -23.69 -3.63 8.69
CA SER A 446 -24.96 -3.66 7.98
C SER A 446 -24.84 -2.95 6.63
N GLN A 447 -25.68 -3.31 5.67
CA GLN A 447 -25.67 -2.68 4.34
C GLN A 447 -25.82 -1.15 4.43
N ARG A 448 -26.68 -0.65 5.33
CA ARG A 448 -26.85 0.79 5.56
C ARG A 448 -25.55 1.44 6.08
N SER A 449 -24.89 0.82 7.05
CA SER A 449 -23.63 1.34 7.61
C SER A 449 -22.52 1.32 6.57
N LEU A 450 -22.42 0.25 5.77
CA LEU A 450 -21.47 0.13 4.68
C LEU A 450 -21.70 1.25 3.65
N GLN A 451 -22.93 1.42 3.15
CA GLN A 451 -23.23 2.44 2.17
C GLN A 451 -22.89 3.84 2.70
N GLY A 452 -23.28 4.15 3.93
CA GLY A 452 -23.02 5.46 4.54
C GLY A 452 -21.51 5.77 4.67
N VAL A 453 -20.68 4.80 5.05
CA VAL A 453 -19.24 5.03 5.15
C VAL A 453 -18.58 5.12 3.78
N VAL A 454 -19.03 4.34 2.80
CA VAL A 454 -18.53 4.40 1.42
C VAL A 454 -18.85 5.74 0.79
N ASP A 455 -20.08 6.24 0.92
CA ASP A 455 -20.46 7.53 0.35
C ASP A 455 -19.68 8.69 1.00
N THR A 456 -19.58 8.69 2.32
CA THR A 456 -18.75 9.69 3.02
C THR A 456 -17.26 9.64 2.58
N ALA A 457 -16.72 8.44 2.41
CA ALA A 457 -15.34 8.28 1.98
C ALA A 457 -15.13 8.69 0.50
N LYS A 458 -16.14 8.50 -0.36
CA LYS A 458 -16.13 9.04 -1.73
C LYS A 458 -16.04 10.56 -1.70
N ASP A 459 -16.87 11.24 -0.90
CA ASP A 459 -16.84 12.71 -0.79
C ASP A 459 -15.48 13.21 -0.30
N GLU A 460 -14.88 12.51 0.69
CA GLU A 460 -13.57 12.87 1.20
C GLU A 460 -12.44 12.68 0.18
N LEU A 461 -12.56 11.75 -0.77
CA LEU A 461 -11.52 11.42 -1.75
C LEU A 461 -11.73 12.12 -3.10
N LEU A 462 -12.94 12.62 -3.38
CA LEU A 462 -13.34 13.12 -4.69
C LEU A 462 -12.41 14.22 -5.22
N SER A 463 -11.92 15.10 -4.36
CA SER A 463 -10.99 16.18 -4.73
C SER A 463 -9.61 15.70 -5.19
N GLU A 464 -9.20 14.48 -4.81
CA GLU A 464 -7.91 13.92 -5.21
C GLU A 464 -7.96 13.19 -6.57
N VAL A 465 -9.16 12.86 -7.06
CA VAL A 465 -9.31 12.12 -8.33
C VAL A 465 -8.76 12.92 -9.53
N PRO A 466 -9.08 14.21 -9.71
CA PRO A 466 -8.50 15.01 -10.80
C PRO A 466 -6.97 15.10 -10.71
N VAL A 467 -6.41 15.21 -9.50
CA VAL A 467 -4.95 15.22 -9.29
C VAL A 467 -4.33 13.91 -9.75
N LEU A 468 -4.94 12.77 -9.38
CA LEU A 468 -4.47 11.45 -9.82
C LEU A 468 -4.58 11.29 -11.33
N GLN A 469 -5.70 11.71 -11.94
CA GLN A 469 -5.87 11.70 -13.41
C GLN A 469 -4.78 12.52 -14.09
N ARG A 470 -4.45 13.72 -13.55
CA ARG A 470 -3.39 14.56 -14.09
C ARG A 470 -2.02 13.93 -13.95
N LEU A 471 -1.70 13.37 -12.78
CA LEU A 471 -0.44 12.68 -12.53
C LEU A 471 -0.25 11.46 -13.42
N LEU A 472 -1.31 10.70 -13.68
CA LEU A 472 -1.28 9.45 -14.45
C LEU A 472 -1.47 9.65 -15.95
N ALA A 473 -1.94 10.83 -16.39
CA ALA A 473 -2.11 11.12 -17.81
C ALA A 473 -0.76 10.92 -18.55
N PRO A 474 -0.76 10.32 -19.74
CA PRO A 474 0.44 10.17 -20.55
C PRO A 474 1.14 11.52 -20.75
N ILE A 475 2.46 11.54 -20.63
CA ILE A 475 3.25 12.74 -20.85
C ILE A 475 3.52 12.87 -22.34
N PRO A 476 3.29 14.05 -22.97
CA PRO A 476 3.61 14.27 -24.37
C PRO A 476 5.07 13.98 -24.68
N ALA A 477 5.37 13.57 -25.93
CA ALA A 477 6.75 13.48 -26.38
C ALA A 477 7.36 14.89 -26.39
N MET A 478 8.64 14.98 -26.05
CA MET A 478 9.38 16.23 -26.28
C MET A 478 9.74 16.30 -27.77
N CYS A 479 9.20 17.29 -28.47
CA CYS A 479 9.59 17.63 -29.83
C CYS A 479 10.91 18.41 -29.85
#